data_1f19a5f14cb9e62fdac1f32c57439920
#
_entry.id   1f19a5f14cb9e62fdac1f32c57439920
#
_cell.length_a   1.000
_cell.length_b   1.000
_cell.length_c   1.000
_cell.angle_alpha   90.00
_cell.angle_beta   90.00
_cell.angle_gamma   90.00
#
_symmetry.space_group_name_H-M   'P 1'
#
loop_
_entity.id
_entity.type
_entity.pdbx_description
1 polymer ?
#
loop_
_entity_poly.entity_id
_entity_poly.type
_entity_poly.pdbx_seq_one_letter_code
_entity_poly.pdbx_strand_id
1 'polypeptide(L)'
;MKFIDEFRDKEIAQGLIQGIRKTTTRPVQLMEVCGTHTVSIFRYGIRDMLPEQIRLLSGPGCPVCVTPNTDIDFAIALSRQEKVIIATFGDMMRVPGSTSSLQNEKAEGRDIRIINSSLEALRIAEEHPEKKVVFLAIGFETTSPTIAVAILRAREERMKNLFFLNSQKRVPPVLATLLQSKELGIDGFILPGHVSTIIGTRPYQFIPREFARPGVITGFEPLDILQGIWMLARQIAENRASVEIQYRRVVREEGNPVAMEKIYEVFKDGEGHWRGMGSIPDSGYGFREPYREMDARNFDVEVEPSKEHPLCLCGEVLQGIRTPPECRLFKVVCHPENPVGPCMVSVEGTCHTYYKFQ
;
A
#
# COMPACT_ATOMS: atom_id res chain seq x y z
N MET A 1 26.91 12.57 -5.37
CA MET A 1 26.02 12.87 -6.53
C MET A 1 24.92 13.80 -6.03
N LYS A 2 24.72 14.92 -6.70
CA LYS A 2 23.68 15.90 -6.27
C LYS A 2 22.31 15.24 -6.14
N PHE A 3 21.56 15.56 -5.10
CA PHE A 3 20.26 14.97 -4.73
C PHE A 3 20.29 13.51 -4.25
N ILE A 4 21.47 12.95 -3.95
CA ILE A 4 21.62 11.61 -3.36
C ILE A 4 22.51 11.67 -2.12
N ASP A 5 23.76 12.14 -2.25
CA ASP A 5 24.77 12.08 -1.17
C ASP A 5 24.37 12.97 0.01
N GLU A 6 23.75 14.12 -0.27
CA GLU A 6 23.25 15.06 0.74
C GLU A 6 22.16 14.49 1.66
N PHE A 7 21.46 13.42 1.22
CA PHE A 7 20.47 12.71 2.03
C PHE A 7 21.02 11.45 2.73
N ARG A 8 22.32 11.19 2.59
CA ARG A 8 23.05 10.01 3.12
C ARG A 8 24.29 10.40 3.90
N ASP A 9 24.41 11.66 4.28
CA ASP A 9 25.51 12.18 5.06
C ASP A 9 25.54 11.56 6.45
N LYS A 10 26.69 10.96 6.79
CA LYS A 10 26.87 10.21 8.05
C LYS A 10 26.94 11.13 9.28
N GLU A 11 27.51 12.32 9.16
CA GLU A 11 27.65 13.26 10.28
C GLU A 11 26.27 13.83 10.64
N ILE A 12 25.47 14.20 9.64
CA ILE A 12 24.09 14.62 9.84
C ILE A 12 23.27 13.50 10.44
N ALA A 13 23.41 12.26 9.96
CA ALA A 13 22.73 11.10 10.52
C ALA A 13 23.07 10.89 12.00
N GLN A 14 24.36 10.97 12.38
CA GLN A 14 24.82 10.87 13.78
C GLN A 14 24.22 11.98 14.65
N GLY A 15 24.18 13.20 14.13
CA GLY A 15 23.55 14.33 14.83
C GLY A 15 22.06 14.10 15.09
N LEU A 16 21.33 13.60 14.10
CA LEU A 16 19.90 13.26 14.25
C LEU A 16 19.69 12.13 15.26
N ILE A 17 20.51 11.06 15.23
CA ILE A 17 20.44 9.94 16.17
C ILE A 17 20.71 10.43 17.61
N GLN A 18 21.70 11.29 17.81
CA GLN A 18 21.95 11.90 19.12
C GLN A 18 20.76 12.75 19.59
N GLY A 19 20.16 13.54 18.67
CA GLY A 19 18.96 14.30 18.95
C GLY A 19 17.80 13.41 19.38
N ILE A 20 17.56 12.31 18.65
CA ILE A 20 16.53 11.32 18.95
C ILE A 20 16.78 10.73 20.37
N ARG A 21 18.01 10.28 20.67
CA ARG A 21 18.37 9.70 21.98
C ARG A 21 18.12 10.67 23.13
N LYS A 22 18.48 11.95 22.97
CA LYS A 22 18.28 12.96 24.01
C LYS A 22 16.80 13.30 24.22
N THR A 23 16.00 13.22 23.17
CA THR A 23 14.58 13.60 23.21
C THR A 23 13.69 12.46 23.71
N THR A 24 14.07 11.20 23.47
CA THR A 24 13.25 10.02 23.81
C THR A 24 13.52 9.57 25.24
N THR A 25 12.63 9.93 26.15
CA THR A 25 12.77 9.66 27.60
C THR A 25 11.93 8.48 28.10
N ARG A 26 11.03 7.94 27.27
CA ARG A 26 10.15 6.80 27.56
C ARG A 26 10.08 5.86 26.36
N PRO A 27 9.57 4.62 26.52
CA PRO A 27 9.25 3.76 25.39
C PRO A 27 8.25 4.43 24.44
N VAL A 28 8.52 4.35 23.13
CA VAL A 28 7.73 4.95 22.04
C VAL A 28 7.57 3.93 20.92
N GLN A 29 6.35 3.76 20.45
CA GLN A 29 6.05 2.94 19.29
C GLN A 29 5.62 3.82 18.11
N LEU A 30 6.40 3.81 17.04
CA LEU A 30 6.12 4.55 15.80
C LEU A 30 5.78 3.55 14.70
N MET A 31 4.68 3.81 13.99
CA MET A 31 4.28 2.97 12.86
C MET A 31 4.55 3.69 11.54
N GLU A 32 5.28 3.04 10.65
CA GLU A 32 5.36 3.45 9.25
C GLU A 32 4.25 2.78 8.45
N VAL A 33 3.69 3.50 7.47
CA VAL A 33 2.56 3.02 6.65
C VAL A 33 2.84 3.15 5.15
N CYS A 34 4.08 2.79 4.78
CA CYS A 34 4.53 2.74 3.39
C CYS A 34 5.61 1.68 3.22
N GLY A 35 5.41 0.73 2.31
CA GLY A 35 6.38 -0.33 2.07
C GLY A 35 7.77 0.18 1.67
N THR A 36 7.84 1.32 0.97
CA THR A 36 9.12 1.98 0.65
C THR A 36 9.85 2.43 1.94
N HIS A 37 9.12 2.91 2.96
CA HIS A 37 9.73 3.22 4.26
C HIS A 37 10.25 1.95 4.92
N THR A 38 9.47 0.86 4.92
CA THR A 38 9.91 -0.44 5.46
C THR A 38 11.23 -0.85 4.84
N VAL A 39 11.30 -0.86 3.50
CA VAL A 39 12.53 -1.22 2.77
C VAL A 39 13.70 -0.31 3.11
N SER A 40 13.49 1.00 3.15
CA SER A 40 14.56 1.97 3.44
C SER A 40 15.07 1.84 4.88
N ILE A 41 14.18 1.67 5.84
CA ILE A 41 14.52 1.47 7.26
C ILE A 41 15.44 0.25 7.44
N PHE A 42 15.14 -0.85 6.76
CA PHE A 42 15.97 -2.05 6.83
C PHE A 42 17.27 -1.90 6.02
N ARG A 43 17.20 -1.43 4.78
CA ARG A 43 18.36 -1.27 3.89
C ARG A 43 19.45 -0.43 4.50
N TYR A 44 19.09 0.63 5.22
CA TYR A 44 20.04 1.55 5.84
C TYR A 44 20.31 1.26 7.31
N GLY A 45 19.81 0.15 7.85
CA GLY A 45 20.01 -0.24 9.24
C GLY A 45 19.49 0.76 10.27
N ILE A 46 18.45 1.54 9.92
CA ILE A 46 17.92 2.61 10.79
C ILE A 46 17.46 2.04 12.13
N ARG A 47 16.85 0.83 12.16
CA ARG A 47 16.40 0.18 13.38
C ARG A 47 17.52 0.01 14.40
N ASP A 48 18.69 -0.42 13.95
CA ASP A 48 19.85 -0.71 14.81
C ASP A 48 20.53 0.55 15.33
N MET A 49 20.30 1.68 14.64
CA MET A 49 20.86 2.99 15.05
C MET A 49 20.01 3.71 16.09
N LEU A 50 18.73 3.38 16.18
CA LEU A 50 17.79 4.02 17.10
C LEU A 50 18.04 3.58 18.55
N PRO A 51 17.67 4.40 19.56
CA PRO A 51 17.68 3.98 20.95
C PRO A 51 16.64 2.87 21.18
N GLU A 52 16.91 1.97 22.15
CA GLU A 52 16.03 0.83 22.50
C GLU A 52 14.60 1.25 22.86
N GLN A 53 14.42 2.49 23.32
CA GLN A 53 13.12 3.05 23.63
C GLN A 53 12.23 3.25 22.40
N ILE A 54 12.79 3.32 21.18
CA ILE A 54 11.99 3.48 19.96
C ILE A 54 11.80 2.14 19.27
N ARG A 55 10.56 1.68 19.23
CA ARG A 55 10.13 0.53 18.43
C ARG A 55 9.46 1.01 17.15
N LEU A 56 9.97 0.55 16.00
CA LEU A 56 9.33 0.78 14.70
C LEU A 56 8.41 -0.39 14.37
N LEU A 57 7.15 -0.09 14.05
CA LEU A 57 6.15 -1.03 13.57
C LEU A 57 5.94 -0.83 12.09
N SER A 58 5.86 -1.91 11.33
CA SER A 58 5.46 -1.86 9.92
C SER A 58 3.94 -2.00 9.83
N GLY A 59 3.30 -1.03 9.20
CA GLY A 59 1.85 -1.00 9.00
C GLY A 59 1.44 -1.42 7.58
N PRO A 60 0.16 -1.25 7.21
CA PRO A 60 -0.42 -1.74 5.96
C PRO A 60 -0.06 -0.85 4.75
N GLY A 61 1.23 -0.65 4.50
CA GLY A 61 1.77 0.30 3.51
C GLY A 61 2.05 -0.26 2.12
N CYS A 62 1.72 -1.54 1.83
CA CYS A 62 1.95 -2.17 0.54
C CYS A 62 0.61 -2.56 -0.11
N PRO A 63 0.25 -2.01 -1.28
CA PRO A 63 -1.04 -2.28 -1.92
C PRO A 63 -1.23 -3.74 -2.33
N VAL A 64 -0.16 -4.42 -2.76
CA VAL A 64 -0.17 -5.86 -3.07
C VAL A 64 -0.52 -6.67 -1.82
N CYS A 65 0.11 -6.31 -0.70
CA CYS A 65 -0.01 -7.04 0.55
C CYS A 65 -1.41 -6.96 1.17
N VAL A 66 -2.06 -5.80 1.03
CA VAL A 66 -3.39 -5.55 1.61
C VAL A 66 -4.55 -5.95 0.71
N THR A 67 -4.29 -6.38 -0.53
CA THR A 67 -5.31 -6.89 -1.43
C THR A 67 -5.89 -8.19 -0.88
N PRO A 68 -7.21 -8.29 -0.66
CA PRO A 68 -7.82 -9.48 -0.07
C PRO A 68 -7.82 -10.66 -1.04
N ASN A 69 -7.84 -11.87 -0.51
CA ASN A 69 -7.88 -13.10 -1.32
C ASN A 69 -9.08 -13.13 -2.26
N THR A 70 -10.23 -12.64 -1.82
CA THR A 70 -11.45 -12.57 -2.64
C THR A 70 -11.25 -11.85 -3.96
N ASP A 71 -10.44 -10.78 -3.99
CA ASP A 71 -10.16 -10.05 -5.23
C ASP A 71 -9.20 -10.81 -6.15
N ILE A 72 -8.26 -11.55 -5.55
CA ILE A 72 -7.34 -12.43 -6.29
C ILE A 72 -8.11 -13.60 -6.90
N ASP A 73 -8.95 -14.27 -6.12
CA ASP A 73 -9.77 -15.39 -6.54
C ASP A 73 -10.74 -14.97 -7.65
N PHE A 74 -11.31 -13.77 -7.55
CA PHE A 74 -12.17 -13.20 -8.57
C PHE A 74 -11.40 -12.95 -9.90
N ALA A 75 -10.17 -12.41 -9.81
CA ALA A 75 -9.31 -12.21 -10.98
C ALA A 75 -8.92 -13.55 -11.63
N ILE A 76 -8.65 -14.59 -10.82
CA ILE A 76 -8.39 -15.95 -11.29
C ILE A 76 -9.62 -16.52 -12.01
N ALA A 77 -10.82 -16.41 -11.42
CA ALA A 77 -12.06 -16.86 -12.02
C ALA A 77 -12.34 -16.17 -13.35
N LEU A 78 -12.11 -14.86 -13.43
CA LEU A 78 -12.21 -14.10 -14.68
C LEU A 78 -11.20 -14.58 -15.74
N SER A 79 -9.97 -14.90 -15.36
CA SER A 79 -8.94 -15.36 -16.30
C SER A 79 -9.29 -16.69 -16.96
N ARG A 80 -10.13 -17.50 -16.32
CA ARG A 80 -10.62 -18.80 -16.82
C ARG A 80 -11.75 -18.66 -17.86
N GLN A 81 -12.35 -17.46 -17.97
CA GLN A 81 -13.42 -17.23 -18.95
C GLN A 81 -12.87 -17.14 -20.37
N GLU A 82 -13.67 -17.62 -21.33
CA GLU A 82 -13.33 -17.48 -22.76
C GLU A 82 -13.25 -16.01 -23.19
N LYS A 83 -12.28 -15.71 -24.03
CA LYS A 83 -12.08 -14.36 -24.59
C LYS A 83 -11.87 -13.25 -23.55
N VAL A 84 -11.35 -13.61 -22.38
CA VAL A 84 -10.93 -12.64 -21.36
C VAL A 84 -9.41 -12.52 -21.36
N ILE A 85 -8.92 -11.28 -21.32
CA ILE A 85 -7.53 -10.93 -21.05
C ILE A 85 -7.48 -10.27 -19.67
N ILE A 86 -6.64 -10.78 -18.78
CA ILE A 86 -6.33 -10.10 -17.52
C ILE A 86 -5.07 -9.25 -17.73
N ALA A 87 -5.17 -7.95 -17.51
CA ALA A 87 -4.02 -7.05 -17.43
C ALA A 87 -3.72 -6.75 -15.97
N THR A 88 -2.46 -6.83 -15.54
CA THR A 88 -2.10 -6.62 -14.14
C THR A 88 -0.65 -6.15 -13.98
N PHE A 89 -0.34 -5.55 -12.84
CA PHE A 89 1.06 -5.25 -12.46
C PHE A 89 1.82 -6.52 -12.09
N GLY A 90 3.13 -6.52 -12.35
CA GLY A 90 3.97 -7.70 -12.25
C GLY A 90 3.94 -8.43 -10.90
N ASP A 91 3.91 -7.70 -9.79
CA ASP A 91 3.86 -8.29 -8.45
C ASP A 91 2.61 -9.17 -8.24
N MET A 92 1.47 -8.77 -8.83
CA MET A 92 0.21 -9.52 -8.68
C MET A 92 0.22 -10.91 -9.31
N MET A 93 1.13 -11.15 -10.26
CA MET A 93 1.25 -12.47 -10.92
C MET A 93 1.47 -13.61 -9.93
N ARG A 94 2.30 -13.37 -8.90
CA ARG A 94 2.72 -14.38 -7.93
C ARG A 94 1.93 -14.36 -6.62
N VAL A 95 1.00 -13.43 -6.47
CA VAL A 95 0.15 -13.39 -5.27
C VAL A 95 -0.71 -14.65 -5.23
N PRO A 96 -0.59 -15.49 -4.18
CA PRO A 96 -1.41 -16.69 -4.08
C PRO A 96 -2.86 -16.31 -3.79
N GLY A 97 -3.77 -16.83 -4.61
CA GLY A 97 -5.18 -16.96 -4.28
C GLY A 97 -5.43 -18.21 -3.44
N SER A 98 -6.68 -18.63 -3.34
CA SER A 98 -7.09 -19.78 -2.53
C SER A 98 -6.62 -21.12 -3.10
N THR A 99 -6.59 -21.27 -4.42
CA THR A 99 -6.27 -22.54 -5.10
C THR A 99 -5.21 -22.36 -6.20
N SER A 100 -4.97 -21.14 -6.69
CA SER A 100 -4.08 -20.86 -7.81
C SER A 100 -3.46 -19.47 -7.67
N SER A 101 -2.73 -19.03 -8.71
CA SER A 101 -2.23 -17.67 -8.88
C SER A 101 -2.36 -17.27 -10.34
N LEU A 102 -2.32 -15.97 -10.64
CA LEU A 102 -2.32 -15.51 -12.04
C LEU A 102 -1.13 -16.06 -12.83
N GLN A 103 0.00 -16.33 -12.18
CA GLN A 103 1.16 -16.97 -12.80
C GLN A 103 0.85 -18.41 -13.21
N ASN A 104 0.18 -19.18 -12.35
CA ASN A 104 -0.21 -20.56 -12.65
C ASN A 104 -1.25 -20.59 -13.75
N GLU A 105 -2.27 -19.75 -13.70
CA GLU A 105 -3.28 -19.61 -14.74
C GLU A 105 -2.64 -19.30 -16.11
N LYS A 106 -1.64 -18.41 -16.11
CA LYS A 106 -0.87 -18.11 -17.34
C LYS A 106 -0.11 -19.32 -17.86
N ALA A 107 0.49 -20.12 -16.98
CA ALA A 107 1.17 -21.37 -17.35
C ALA A 107 0.22 -22.41 -17.94
N GLU A 108 -1.06 -22.39 -17.54
CA GLU A 108 -2.14 -23.19 -18.10
C GLU A 108 -2.74 -22.62 -19.42
N GLY A 109 -2.12 -21.55 -19.94
CA GLY A 109 -2.51 -20.99 -21.25
C GLY A 109 -3.54 -19.86 -21.20
N ARG A 110 -3.89 -19.33 -20.01
CA ARG A 110 -4.78 -18.17 -19.89
C ARG A 110 -4.07 -16.89 -20.36
N ASP A 111 -4.84 -15.99 -20.99
CA ASP A 111 -4.30 -14.72 -21.52
C ASP A 111 -4.15 -13.69 -20.39
N ILE A 112 -2.98 -13.71 -19.74
CA ILE A 112 -2.64 -12.79 -18.66
C ILE A 112 -1.43 -11.97 -19.06
N ARG A 113 -1.55 -10.65 -19.00
CA ARG A 113 -0.54 -9.70 -19.48
C ARG A 113 -0.06 -8.81 -18.35
N ILE A 114 1.26 -8.72 -18.23
CA ILE A 114 1.92 -7.79 -17.29
C ILE A 114 1.98 -6.44 -17.97
N ILE A 115 1.52 -5.41 -17.26
CA ILE A 115 1.60 -4.01 -17.71
C ILE A 115 2.33 -3.16 -16.64
N ASN A 116 2.94 -2.07 -17.09
CA ASN A 116 3.64 -1.13 -16.23
C ASN A 116 2.84 0.17 -16.00
N SER A 117 1.82 0.39 -16.80
CA SER A 117 0.93 1.54 -16.73
C SER A 117 -0.52 1.13 -16.97
N SER A 118 -1.47 1.71 -16.25
CA SER A 118 -2.90 1.52 -16.50
C SER A 118 -3.32 1.90 -17.93
N LEU A 119 -2.57 2.80 -18.58
CA LEU A 119 -2.82 3.20 -19.96
C LEU A 119 -2.49 2.10 -20.99
N GLU A 120 -1.64 1.14 -20.64
CA GLU A 120 -1.38 0.00 -21.52
C GLU A 120 -2.61 -0.92 -21.67
N ALA A 121 -3.51 -0.92 -20.69
CA ALA A 121 -4.76 -1.67 -20.77
C ALA A 121 -5.67 -1.17 -21.92
N LEU A 122 -5.66 0.16 -22.20
CA LEU A 122 -6.38 0.73 -23.34
C LEU A 122 -5.84 0.14 -24.65
N ARG A 123 -4.51 0.19 -24.84
CA ARG A 123 -3.87 -0.35 -26.06
C ARG A 123 -4.17 -1.84 -26.24
N ILE A 124 -4.15 -2.63 -25.16
CA ILE A 124 -4.50 -4.05 -25.23
C ILE A 124 -5.97 -4.21 -25.68
N ALA A 125 -6.88 -3.36 -25.20
CA ALA A 125 -8.28 -3.42 -25.56
C ALA A 125 -8.51 -3.01 -27.04
N GLU A 126 -7.78 -2.03 -27.55
CA GLU A 126 -7.79 -1.64 -28.97
C GLU A 126 -7.28 -2.76 -29.89
N GLU A 127 -6.18 -3.42 -29.49
CA GLU A 127 -5.56 -4.51 -30.27
C GLU A 127 -6.42 -5.80 -30.29
N HIS A 128 -7.36 -5.93 -29.34
CA HIS A 128 -8.18 -7.14 -29.15
C HIS A 128 -9.68 -6.81 -28.99
N PRO A 129 -10.32 -6.18 -30.00
CA PRO A 129 -11.71 -5.74 -29.88
C PRO A 129 -12.71 -6.90 -29.68
N GLU A 130 -12.32 -8.13 -30.02
CA GLU A 130 -13.11 -9.35 -29.86
C GLU A 130 -13.02 -9.97 -28.47
N LYS A 131 -12.12 -9.47 -27.60
CA LYS A 131 -11.91 -9.94 -26.23
C LYS A 131 -12.31 -8.89 -25.22
N LYS A 132 -12.69 -9.33 -24.04
CA LYS A 132 -12.88 -8.48 -22.87
C LYS A 132 -11.54 -8.34 -22.14
N VAL A 133 -11.06 -7.11 -21.98
CA VAL A 133 -9.85 -6.82 -21.21
C VAL A 133 -10.25 -6.38 -19.82
N VAL A 134 -9.75 -7.05 -18.81
CA VAL A 134 -9.97 -6.72 -17.39
C VAL A 134 -8.65 -6.31 -16.78
N PHE A 135 -8.56 -5.05 -16.35
CA PHE A 135 -7.41 -4.57 -15.60
C PHE A 135 -7.64 -4.75 -14.10
N LEU A 136 -6.79 -5.56 -13.45
CA LEU A 136 -6.76 -5.68 -12.00
C LEU A 136 -6.13 -4.41 -11.39
N ALA A 137 -6.99 -3.48 -11.01
CA ALA A 137 -6.65 -2.14 -10.57
C ALA A 137 -6.38 -2.13 -9.06
N ILE A 138 -5.13 -2.34 -8.67
CA ILE A 138 -4.67 -2.20 -7.29
C ILE A 138 -3.88 -0.92 -7.10
N GLY A 139 -3.77 -0.45 -5.89
CA GLY A 139 -2.97 0.72 -5.54
C GLY A 139 -3.53 1.47 -4.34
N PHE A 140 -2.79 2.48 -3.93
CA PHE A 140 -3.24 3.53 -3.03
C PHE A 140 -3.53 4.81 -3.84
N GLU A 141 -3.73 5.92 -3.14
CA GLU A 141 -4.00 7.22 -3.76
C GLU A 141 -2.92 7.67 -4.76
N THR A 142 -1.71 7.12 -4.69
CA THR A 142 -0.64 7.35 -5.66
C THR A 142 -0.95 6.82 -7.06
N THR A 143 -1.62 5.69 -7.15
CA THR A 143 -1.94 5.00 -8.41
C THR A 143 -3.32 5.39 -8.94
N SER A 144 -4.22 5.79 -8.04
CA SER A 144 -5.61 6.12 -8.35
C SER A 144 -5.80 7.17 -9.46
N PRO A 145 -4.98 8.25 -9.54
CA PRO A 145 -5.12 9.24 -10.61
C PRO A 145 -4.92 8.66 -12.01
N THR A 146 -3.90 7.80 -12.18
CA THR A 146 -3.60 7.21 -13.50
C THR A 146 -4.65 6.18 -13.90
N ILE A 147 -5.22 5.46 -12.94
CA ILE A 147 -6.34 4.53 -13.19
C ILE A 147 -7.59 5.32 -13.57
N ALA A 148 -7.89 6.42 -12.87
CA ALA A 148 -9.00 7.30 -13.22
C ALA A 148 -8.85 7.87 -14.64
N VAL A 149 -7.65 8.32 -15.02
CA VAL A 149 -7.37 8.79 -16.39
C VAL A 149 -7.57 7.69 -17.42
N ALA A 150 -7.18 6.45 -17.13
CA ALA A 150 -7.42 5.32 -18.02
C ALA A 150 -8.93 5.07 -18.26
N ILE A 151 -9.73 5.16 -17.19
CA ILE A 151 -11.20 5.01 -17.27
C ILE A 151 -11.83 6.17 -18.05
N LEU A 152 -11.39 7.41 -17.81
CA LEU A 152 -11.88 8.59 -18.55
C LEU A 152 -11.61 8.47 -20.04
N ARG A 153 -10.39 8.07 -20.41
CA ARG A 153 -10.02 7.83 -21.82
C ARG A 153 -10.81 6.69 -22.45
N ALA A 154 -10.93 5.56 -21.77
CA ALA A 154 -11.72 4.44 -22.27
C ALA A 154 -13.17 4.84 -22.57
N ARG A 155 -13.75 5.71 -21.74
CA ARG A 155 -15.10 6.25 -21.98
C ARG A 155 -15.14 7.25 -23.13
N GLU A 156 -14.18 8.18 -23.20
CA GLU A 156 -14.06 9.16 -24.29
C GLU A 156 -13.93 8.47 -25.65
N GLU A 157 -13.11 7.42 -25.70
CA GLU A 157 -12.88 6.58 -26.89
C GLU A 157 -14.00 5.54 -27.12
N ARG A 158 -15.03 5.51 -26.26
CA ARG A 158 -16.20 4.63 -26.33
C ARG A 158 -15.85 3.14 -26.35
N MET A 159 -14.79 2.76 -25.65
CA MET A 159 -14.38 1.37 -25.52
C MET A 159 -15.45 0.57 -24.74
N LYS A 160 -15.90 -0.55 -25.34
CA LYS A 160 -16.90 -1.43 -24.72
C LYS A 160 -16.33 -2.72 -24.16
N ASN A 161 -15.04 -2.93 -24.37
CA ASN A 161 -14.36 -4.18 -24.04
C ASN A 161 -13.27 -4.01 -22.96
N LEU A 162 -13.14 -2.83 -22.34
CA LEU A 162 -12.22 -2.59 -21.24
C LEU A 162 -12.97 -2.43 -19.92
N PHE A 163 -12.58 -3.23 -18.94
CA PHE A 163 -13.17 -3.29 -17.61
C PHE A 163 -12.10 -3.18 -16.52
N PHE A 164 -12.49 -2.77 -15.32
CA PHE A 164 -11.58 -2.58 -14.20
C PHE A 164 -12.07 -3.36 -12.97
N LEU A 165 -11.29 -4.34 -12.53
CA LEU A 165 -11.49 -4.96 -11.22
C LEU A 165 -10.86 -4.06 -10.16
N ASN A 166 -11.66 -3.16 -9.61
CA ASN A 166 -11.16 -2.14 -8.68
C ASN A 166 -10.94 -2.70 -7.28
N SER A 167 -9.69 -2.78 -6.86
CA SER A 167 -9.25 -3.15 -5.51
C SER A 167 -8.35 -2.08 -4.88
N GLN A 168 -8.46 -0.84 -5.34
CA GLN A 168 -7.71 0.29 -4.80
C GLN A 168 -8.13 0.60 -3.35
N LYS A 169 -7.19 1.08 -2.56
CA LYS A 169 -7.39 1.39 -1.14
C LYS A 169 -7.03 2.85 -0.83
N ARG A 170 -7.62 3.36 0.24
CA ARG A 170 -7.35 4.69 0.79
C ARG A 170 -6.66 4.56 2.15
N VAL A 171 -5.53 5.22 2.31
CA VAL A 171 -4.69 5.09 3.50
C VAL A 171 -5.31 5.75 4.75
N PRO A 172 -5.89 6.98 4.73
CA PRO A 172 -6.33 7.61 5.96
C PRO A 172 -7.36 6.80 6.77
N PRO A 173 -8.40 6.17 6.20
CA PRO A 173 -9.37 5.41 6.98
C PRO A 173 -8.79 4.19 7.71
N VAL A 174 -7.80 3.49 7.11
CA VAL A 174 -7.19 2.36 7.80
C VAL A 174 -6.36 2.80 9.02
N LEU A 175 -5.76 4.00 8.98
CA LEU A 175 -5.06 4.55 10.15
C LEU A 175 -6.01 4.81 11.31
N ALA A 176 -7.23 5.29 11.03
CA ALA A 176 -8.26 5.45 12.05
C ALA A 176 -8.64 4.11 12.69
N THR A 177 -8.78 3.06 11.88
CA THR A 177 -9.06 1.71 12.37
C THR A 177 -7.94 1.18 13.26
N LEU A 178 -6.68 1.37 12.86
CA LEU A 178 -5.51 0.96 13.66
C LEU A 178 -5.42 1.72 14.99
N LEU A 179 -5.75 3.01 15.01
CA LEU A 179 -5.76 3.83 16.23
C LEU A 179 -6.87 3.47 17.21
N GLN A 180 -7.96 2.87 16.75
CA GLN A 180 -9.03 2.34 17.61
C GLN A 180 -8.61 1.06 18.33
N SER A 181 -7.61 0.34 17.84
CA SER A 181 -7.06 -0.84 18.50
C SER A 181 -6.22 -0.46 19.70
N LYS A 182 -6.69 -0.81 20.90
CA LYS A 182 -5.95 -0.57 22.16
C LYS A 182 -4.69 -1.41 22.29
N GLU A 183 -4.60 -2.52 21.56
CA GLU A 183 -3.49 -3.48 21.63
C GLU A 183 -2.20 -2.96 20.97
N LEU A 184 -2.34 -2.07 19.97
CA LEU A 184 -1.20 -1.63 19.15
C LEU A 184 -0.32 -0.59 19.85
N GLY A 185 -0.87 0.23 20.75
CA GLY A 185 -0.12 1.22 21.51
C GLY A 185 0.68 2.20 20.65
N ILE A 186 0.17 2.60 19.47
CA ILE A 186 0.87 3.49 18.54
C ILE A 186 0.97 4.90 19.14
N ASP A 187 2.19 5.41 19.29
CA ASP A 187 2.46 6.77 19.80
C ASP A 187 2.52 7.81 18.67
N GLY A 188 2.81 7.41 17.42
CA GLY A 188 2.86 8.32 16.29
C GLY A 188 3.08 7.60 14.96
N PHE A 189 2.84 8.31 13.86
CA PHE A 189 2.95 7.77 12.51
C PHE A 189 4.05 8.42 11.68
N ILE A 190 4.85 7.59 11.02
CA ILE A 190 5.64 7.96 9.85
C ILE A 190 4.70 7.83 8.65
N LEU A 191 4.13 8.96 8.21
CA LEU A 191 3.12 9.02 7.17
C LEU A 191 3.74 8.90 5.77
N PRO A 192 3.02 8.28 4.80
CA PRO A 192 3.57 7.93 3.51
C PRO A 192 3.76 9.14 2.61
N GLY A 193 5.02 9.47 2.28
CA GLY A 193 5.38 10.59 1.41
C GLY A 193 4.72 10.51 0.03
N HIS A 194 4.71 9.33 -0.62
CA HIS A 194 4.10 9.14 -1.93
C HIS A 194 2.60 9.45 -1.93
N VAL A 195 1.84 8.84 -1.03
CA VAL A 195 0.39 9.08 -0.90
C VAL A 195 0.12 10.56 -0.61
N SER A 196 0.92 11.16 0.27
CA SER A 196 0.75 12.55 0.68
C SER A 196 1.08 13.56 -0.43
N THR A 197 1.83 13.18 -1.48
CA THR A 197 1.98 14.04 -2.68
C THR A 197 0.65 14.25 -3.40
N ILE A 198 -0.27 13.29 -3.28
CA ILE A 198 -1.59 13.35 -3.90
C ILE A 198 -2.60 13.99 -2.96
N ILE A 199 -2.72 13.50 -1.72
CA ILE A 199 -3.82 13.87 -0.82
C ILE A 199 -3.48 15.03 0.14
N GLY A 200 -2.21 15.43 0.25
CA GLY A 200 -1.76 16.46 1.19
C GLY A 200 -1.83 16.05 2.65
N THR A 201 -1.99 17.03 3.54
CA THR A 201 -2.03 16.83 4.99
C THR A 201 -3.44 16.73 5.57
N ARG A 202 -4.43 17.32 4.89
CA ARG A 202 -5.80 17.45 5.40
C ARG A 202 -6.45 16.12 5.80
N PRO A 203 -6.35 15.04 5.00
CA PRO A 203 -6.94 13.75 5.34
C PRO A 203 -6.37 13.07 6.59
N TYR A 204 -5.23 13.52 7.09
CA TYR A 204 -4.61 13.00 8.32
C TYR A 204 -4.93 13.79 9.58
N GLN A 205 -5.64 14.93 9.48
CA GLN A 205 -5.88 15.82 10.62
C GLN A 205 -6.73 15.20 11.75
N PHE A 206 -7.43 14.10 11.48
CA PHE A 206 -8.14 13.35 12.51
C PHE A 206 -7.16 12.70 13.52
N ILE A 207 -5.95 12.35 13.11
CA ILE A 207 -4.94 11.69 13.96
C ILE A 207 -4.63 12.55 15.21
N PRO A 208 -4.22 13.82 15.09
CA PRO A 208 -4.02 14.66 16.27
C PRO A 208 -5.33 15.11 16.94
N ARG A 209 -6.40 15.34 16.19
CA ARG A 209 -7.65 15.87 16.73
C ARG A 209 -8.44 14.88 17.58
N GLU A 210 -8.53 13.63 17.12
CA GLU A 210 -9.36 12.61 17.74
C GLU A 210 -8.56 11.66 18.63
N PHE A 211 -7.30 11.42 18.29
CA PHE A 211 -6.46 10.44 18.99
C PHE A 211 -5.28 11.04 19.75
N ALA A 212 -5.06 12.36 19.65
CA ALA A 212 -3.94 13.05 20.27
C ALA A 212 -2.57 12.38 19.96
N ARG A 213 -2.40 11.91 18.71
CA ARG A 213 -1.16 11.31 18.23
C ARG A 213 -0.52 12.17 17.14
N PRO A 214 0.82 12.33 17.13
CA PRO A 214 1.51 13.04 16.06
C PRO A 214 1.62 12.20 14.79
N GLY A 215 1.70 12.87 13.65
CA GLY A 215 2.05 12.28 12.37
C GLY A 215 3.08 13.12 11.64
N VAL A 216 4.07 12.50 11.02
CA VAL A 216 5.05 13.22 10.19
C VAL A 216 5.12 12.56 8.81
N ILE A 217 4.83 13.36 7.79
CA ILE A 217 4.97 12.93 6.40
C ILE A 217 6.45 12.99 6.02
N THR A 218 7.06 11.82 5.74
CA THR A 218 8.49 11.73 5.46
C THR A 218 8.80 11.35 4.03
N GLY A 219 9.98 11.77 3.56
CA GLY A 219 10.62 11.17 2.40
C GLY A 219 11.21 9.79 2.70
N PHE A 220 12.00 9.26 1.78
CA PHE A 220 12.41 7.86 1.77
C PHE A 220 13.91 7.64 1.94
N GLU A 221 14.69 8.69 1.84
CA GLU A 221 16.13 8.63 2.08
C GLU A 221 16.42 8.52 3.59
N PRO A 222 17.57 7.96 4.00
CA PRO A 222 17.84 7.71 5.42
C PRO A 222 17.76 8.97 6.28
N LEU A 223 18.21 10.12 5.81
CA LEU A 223 18.10 11.37 6.57
C LEU A 223 16.66 11.88 6.66
N ASP A 224 15.83 11.66 5.62
CA ASP A 224 14.41 11.98 5.68
C ASP A 224 13.73 11.22 6.81
N ILE A 225 13.97 9.91 6.89
CA ILE A 225 13.36 9.03 7.88
C ILE A 225 13.85 9.37 9.29
N LEU A 226 15.15 9.54 9.48
CA LEU A 226 15.72 9.93 10.77
C LEU A 226 15.19 11.29 11.24
N GLN A 227 15.09 12.26 10.34
CA GLN A 227 14.52 13.57 10.65
C GLN A 227 13.03 13.45 11.03
N GLY A 228 12.25 12.65 10.29
CA GLY A 228 10.85 12.39 10.61
C GLY A 228 10.67 11.74 11.98
N ILE A 229 11.50 10.75 12.31
CA ILE A 229 11.52 10.13 13.66
C ILE A 229 11.87 11.14 14.73
N TRP A 230 12.86 12.01 14.50
CA TRP A 230 13.21 13.06 15.44
C TRP A 230 12.07 14.07 15.66
N MET A 231 11.39 14.48 14.59
CA MET A 231 10.21 15.36 14.67
C MET A 231 9.09 14.72 15.51
N LEU A 232 8.83 13.40 15.31
CA LEU A 232 7.87 12.65 16.11
C LEU A 232 8.29 12.57 17.58
N ALA A 233 9.55 12.22 17.85
CA ALA A 233 10.08 12.15 19.21
C ALA A 233 9.95 13.50 19.95
N ARG A 234 10.20 14.62 19.26
CA ARG A 234 10.02 15.98 19.81
C ARG A 234 8.56 16.26 20.13
N GLN A 235 7.63 15.98 19.20
CA GLN A 235 6.21 16.19 19.46
C GLN A 235 5.73 15.38 20.67
N ILE A 236 6.18 14.13 20.80
CA ILE A 236 5.83 13.25 21.92
C ILE A 236 6.41 13.79 23.24
N ALA A 237 7.68 14.21 23.25
CA ALA A 237 8.32 14.77 24.44
C ALA A 237 7.68 16.11 24.90
N GLU A 238 7.24 16.91 23.93
CA GLU A 238 6.54 18.20 24.17
C GLU A 238 5.05 18.01 24.50
N ASN A 239 4.57 16.77 24.54
CA ASN A 239 3.15 16.42 24.72
C ASN A 239 2.23 17.12 23.70
N ARG A 240 2.71 17.29 22.48
CA ARG A 240 2.07 17.96 21.34
C ARG A 240 1.70 16.93 20.27
N ALA A 241 0.59 17.13 19.59
CA ALA A 241 0.18 16.31 18.47
C ALA A 241 -0.22 17.18 17.29
N SER A 242 0.46 17.01 16.18
CA SER A 242 0.15 17.67 14.90
C SER A 242 0.60 16.81 13.73
N VAL A 243 0.07 17.10 12.53
CA VAL A 243 0.58 16.55 11.28
C VAL A 243 1.59 17.51 10.70
N GLU A 244 2.85 17.09 10.62
CA GLU A 244 3.96 17.89 10.08
C GLU A 244 4.50 17.29 8.77
N ILE A 245 5.09 18.13 7.92
CA ILE A 245 5.72 17.71 6.67
C ILE A 245 7.24 17.80 6.83
N GLN A 246 7.92 16.65 6.86
CA GLN A 246 9.37 16.58 6.67
C GLN A 246 9.69 16.67 5.16
N TYR A 247 8.93 15.98 4.31
CA TYR A 247 9.16 15.83 2.86
C TYR A 247 8.73 17.06 2.05
N ARG A 248 9.14 18.26 2.49
CA ARG A 248 8.71 19.57 1.95
C ARG A 248 9.13 19.82 0.51
N ARG A 249 10.15 19.10 0.00
CA ARG A 249 10.59 19.25 -1.40
C ARG A 249 9.57 18.72 -2.41
N VAL A 250 8.62 17.90 -1.97
CA VAL A 250 7.60 17.29 -2.85
C VAL A 250 6.19 17.48 -2.32
N VAL A 251 5.97 17.26 -1.02
CA VAL A 251 4.63 17.28 -0.41
C VAL A 251 4.20 18.70 -0.08
N ARG A 252 2.96 19.04 -0.43
CA ARG A 252 2.27 20.29 -0.10
C ARG A 252 1.07 20.00 0.79
N GLU A 253 0.59 20.98 1.54
CA GLU A 253 -0.55 20.82 2.45
C GLU A 253 -1.84 20.45 1.71
N GLU A 254 -2.07 21.07 0.56
CA GLU A 254 -3.22 20.83 -0.32
C GLU A 254 -3.12 19.53 -1.16
N GLY A 255 -1.93 18.93 -1.23
CA GLY A 255 -1.64 17.81 -2.12
C GLY A 255 -1.60 18.21 -3.60
N ASN A 256 -2.14 17.36 -4.46
CA ASN A 256 -2.28 17.60 -5.89
C ASN A 256 -3.77 17.72 -6.28
N PRO A 257 -4.31 18.94 -6.38
CA PRO A 257 -5.74 19.15 -6.69
C PRO A 257 -6.17 18.54 -8.02
N VAL A 258 -5.32 18.57 -9.05
CA VAL A 258 -5.62 18.00 -10.37
C VAL A 258 -5.76 16.48 -10.28
N ALA A 259 -4.85 15.82 -9.56
CA ALA A 259 -4.94 14.37 -9.34
C ALA A 259 -6.20 14.00 -8.55
N MET A 260 -6.52 14.76 -7.51
CA MET A 260 -7.73 14.54 -6.70
C MET A 260 -9.01 14.76 -7.51
N GLU A 261 -9.05 15.78 -8.36
CA GLU A 261 -10.17 16.01 -9.29
C GLU A 261 -10.40 14.79 -10.18
N LYS A 262 -9.36 14.23 -10.80
CA LYS A 262 -9.48 13.06 -11.67
C LYS A 262 -9.95 11.82 -10.90
N ILE A 263 -9.47 11.61 -9.68
CA ILE A 263 -9.97 10.51 -8.84
C ILE A 263 -11.47 10.66 -8.61
N TYR A 264 -11.92 11.84 -8.14
CA TYR A 264 -13.32 12.05 -7.78
C TYR A 264 -14.25 12.33 -8.96
N GLU A 265 -13.71 12.54 -10.16
CA GLU A 265 -14.51 12.51 -11.39
C GLU A 265 -15.03 11.09 -11.68
N VAL A 266 -14.21 10.07 -11.42
CA VAL A 266 -14.52 8.67 -11.71
C VAL A 266 -15.07 7.92 -10.50
N PHE A 267 -14.47 8.17 -9.34
CA PHE A 267 -14.73 7.41 -8.13
C PHE A 267 -15.47 8.24 -7.06
N LYS A 268 -16.05 7.54 -6.13
CA LYS A 268 -16.49 8.03 -4.83
C LYS A 268 -15.89 7.17 -3.73
N ASP A 269 -15.83 7.70 -2.52
CA ASP A 269 -15.45 6.93 -1.35
C ASP A 269 -16.41 5.76 -1.15
N GLY A 270 -15.87 4.63 -0.76
CA GLY A 270 -16.61 3.39 -0.57
C GLY A 270 -15.91 2.45 0.38
N GLU A 271 -16.58 1.37 0.70
CA GLU A 271 -16.03 0.31 1.54
C GLU A 271 -14.81 -0.32 0.85
N GLY A 272 -13.75 -0.56 1.62
CA GLY A 272 -12.58 -1.29 1.19
C GLY A 272 -12.39 -2.57 1.99
N HIS A 273 -12.18 -3.70 1.31
CA HIS A 273 -11.82 -4.95 1.97
C HIS A 273 -10.31 -5.06 2.07
N TRP A 274 -9.79 -5.17 3.28
CA TRP A 274 -8.36 -5.23 3.56
C TRP A 274 -7.97 -6.60 4.08
N ARG A 275 -6.91 -7.17 3.53
CA ARG A 275 -6.40 -8.47 4.02
C ARG A 275 -6.07 -8.39 5.51
N GLY A 276 -6.62 -9.33 6.29
CA GLY A 276 -6.42 -9.43 7.73
C GLY A 276 -7.13 -8.39 8.58
N MET A 277 -7.79 -7.39 7.97
CA MET A 277 -8.52 -6.33 8.70
C MET A 277 -10.01 -6.27 8.33
N GLY A 278 -10.43 -7.05 7.32
CA GLY A 278 -11.84 -7.09 6.88
C GLY A 278 -12.27 -5.84 6.14
N SER A 279 -13.57 -5.55 6.23
CA SER A 279 -14.19 -4.38 5.62
C SER A 279 -13.97 -3.13 6.48
N ILE A 280 -13.49 -2.07 5.86
CA ILE A 280 -13.28 -0.77 6.49
C ILE A 280 -14.08 0.27 5.68
N PRO A 281 -15.01 1.00 6.30
CA PRO A 281 -15.78 2.05 5.65
C PRO A 281 -14.86 3.12 5.05
N ASP A 282 -15.26 3.67 3.91
CA ASP A 282 -14.57 4.77 3.20
C ASP A 282 -13.10 4.52 2.86
N SER A 283 -12.62 3.28 2.95
CA SER A 283 -11.23 2.90 2.72
C SER A 283 -10.95 2.31 1.33
N GLY A 284 -11.95 2.30 0.48
CA GLY A 284 -11.87 1.91 -0.93
C GLY A 284 -12.49 2.96 -1.83
N TYR A 285 -12.55 2.65 -3.11
CA TYR A 285 -13.20 3.47 -4.12
C TYR A 285 -14.30 2.69 -4.83
N GLY A 286 -15.52 3.28 -4.88
CA GLY A 286 -16.61 2.81 -5.72
C GLY A 286 -16.73 3.65 -6.99
N PHE A 287 -17.14 3.06 -8.09
CA PHE A 287 -17.41 3.80 -9.32
C PHE A 287 -18.60 4.76 -9.15
N ARG A 288 -18.51 5.95 -9.73
CA ARG A 288 -19.66 6.81 -9.96
C ARG A 288 -20.53 6.25 -11.07
N GLU A 289 -21.83 6.58 -11.07
CA GLU A 289 -22.84 6.06 -12.01
C GLU A 289 -22.37 6.03 -13.49
N PRO A 290 -21.75 7.10 -14.04
CA PRO A 290 -21.37 7.09 -15.44
C PRO A 290 -20.33 6.02 -15.82
N TYR A 291 -19.64 5.41 -14.84
CA TYR A 291 -18.52 4.47 -15.04
C TYR A 291 -18.82 3.06 -14.53
N ARG A 292 -19.99 2.82 -13.94
CA ARG A 292 -20.37 1.53 -13.36
C ARG A 292 -20.37 0.37 -14.37
N GLU A 293 -20.65 0.66 -15.63
CA GLU A 293 -20.64 -0.35 -16.69
C GLU A 293 -19.24 -0.94 -16.93
N MET A 294 -18.18 -0.21 -16.51
CA MET A 294 -16.79 -0.63 -16.63
C MET A 294 -16.31 -1.43 -15.40
N ASP A 295 -17.14 -1.63 -14.39
CA ASP A 295 -16.79 -2.43 -13.22
C ASP A 295 -16.80 -3.93 -13.58
N ALA A 296 -15.64 -4.56 -13.46
CA ALA A 296 -15.51 -5.99 -13.73
C ALA A 296 -16.27 -6.86 -12.72
N ARG A 297 -16.73 -6.32 -11.59
CA ARG A 297 -17.60 -7.04 -10.64
C ARG A 297 -19.00 -7.30 -11.18
N ASN A 298 -19.38 -6.66 -12.30
CA ASN A 298 -20.63 -6.95 -13.01
C ASN A 298 -20.58 -8.26 -13.82
N PHE A 299 -19.42 -8.91 -13.94
CA PHE A 299 -19.32 -10.21 -14.59
C PHE A 299 -19.89 -11.29 -13.67
N ASP A 300 -20.77 -12.09 -14.23
CA ASP A 300 -21.28 -13.29 -13.57
C ASP A 300 -20.25 -14.41 -13.73
N VAL A 301 -19.47 -14.64 -12.68
CA VAL A 301 -18.44 -15.69 -12.64
C VAL A 301 -18.52 -16.44 -11.32
N GLU A 302 -18.41 -17.76 -11.40
CA GLU A 302 -18.33 -18.60 -10.22
C GLU A 302 -16.94 -18.45 -9.58
N VAL A 303 -16.91 -18.02 -8.33
CA VAL A 303 -15.68 -17.83 -7.56
C VAL A 303 -15.62 -18.85 -6.43
N GLU A 304 -14.52 -19.54 -6.34
CA GLU A 304 -14.28 -20.50 -5.26
C GLU A 304 -14.32 -19.79 -3.88
N PRO A 305 -14.78 -20.50 -2.81
CA PRO A 305 -14.75 -19.95 -1.46
C PRO A 305 -13.33 -19.51 -1.07
N SER A 306 -13.18 -18.23 -0.74
CA SER A 306 -11.87 -17.68 -0.42
C SER A 306 -11.29 -18.27 0.85
N LYS A 307 -10.03 -18.73 0.79
CA LYS A 307 -9.31 -19.34 1.90
C LYS A 307 -7.88 -18.79 1.97
N GLU A 308 -7.49 -18.35 3.15
CA GLU A 308 -6.10 -18.02 3.45
C GLU A 308 -5.42 -19.20 4.16
N HIS A 309 -4.11 -19.33 4.01
CA HIS A 309 -3.37 -20.39 4.70
C HIS A 309 -3.44 -20.17 6.22
N PRO A 310 -3.94 -21.14 7.01
CA PRO A 310 -4.29 -20.95 8.42
C PRO A 310 -3.10 -20.59 9.33
N LEU A 311 -1.88 -20.90 8.92
CA LEU A 311 -0.66 -20.57 9.66
C LEU A 311 0.01 -19.28 9.18
N CYS A 312 -0.53 -18.60 8.16
CA CYS A 312 0.05 -17.37 7.65
C CYS A 312 -0.37 -16.18 8.51
N LEU A 313 0.59 -15.52 9.12
CA LEU A 313 0.36 -14.32 9.96
C LEU A 313 0.39 -13.01 9.16
N CYS A 314 0.20 -13.05 7.83
CA CYS A 314 0.28 -11.85 7.00
C CYS A 314 -0.65 -10.73 7.48
N GLY A 315 -1.89 -11.06 7.85
CA GLY A 315 -2.85 -10.08 8.38
C GLY A 315 -2.40 -9.42 9.67
N GLU A 316 -1.84 -10.18 10.62
CA GLU A 316 -1.31 -9.65 11.88
C GLU A 316 -0.04 -8.82 11.68
N VAL A 317 0.81 -9.24 10.71
CA VAL A 317 2.02 -8.50 10.33
C VAL A 317 1.66 -7.15 9.70
N LEU A 318 0.64 -7.10 8.84
CA LEU A 318 0.15 -5.85 8.23
C LEU A 318 -0.42 -4.88 9.25
N GLN A 319 -0.94 -5.38 10.35
CA GLN A 319 -1.45 -4.56 11.45
C GLN A 319 -0.34 -4.13 12.45
N GLY A 320 0.88 -4.65 12.32
CA GLY A 320 1.97 -4.41 13.26
C GLY A 320 1.84 -5.16 14.59
N ILE A 321 0.89 -6.10 14.70
CA ILE A 321 0.68 -6.94 15.90
C ILE A 321 1.81 -7.96 16.04
N ARG A 322 2.24 -8.54 14.90
CA ARG A 322 3.31 -9.54 14.83
C ARG A 322 4.41 -9.08 13.89
N THR A 323 5.59 -9.68 14.08
CA THR A 323 6.72 -9.54 13.15
C THR A 323 6.88 -10.81 12.31
N PRO A 324 7.46 -10.74 11.11
CA PRO A 324 7.64 -11.90 10.25
C PRO A 324 8.35 -13.11 10.89
N PRO A 325 9.39 -12.95 11.74
CA PRO A 325 10.01 -14.08 12.44
C PRO A 325 9.10 -14.85 13.39
N GLU A 326 7.99 -14.26 13.85
CA GLU A 326 7.00 -14.95 14.69
C GLU A 326 6.10 -15.88 13.89
N CYS A 327 6.08 -15.75 12.55
CA CYS A 327 5.32 -16.63 11.66
C CYS A 327 6.07 -17.94 11.45
N ARG A 328 5.43 -19.08 11.79
CA ARG A 328 6.02 -20.43 11.66
C ARG A 328 6.40 -20.80 10.22
N LEU A 329 5.81 -20.16 9.23
CA LEU A 329 6.11 -20.39 7.83
C LEU A 329 7.32 -19.59 7.33
N PHE A 330 7.69 -18.50 8.03
CA PHE A 330 8.72 -17.58 7.60
C PHE A 330 10.10 -18.25 7.50
N LYS A 331 10.77 -18.10 6.35
CA LYS A 331 12.06 -18.74 5.99
C LYS A 331 12.06 -20.27 5.97
N VAL A 332 10.97 -20.93 6.31
CA VAL A 332 10.85 -22.42 6.30
C VAL A 332 10.12 -22.87 5.02
N VAL A 333 8.88 -22.44 4.85
CA VAL A 333 8.05 -22.73 3.67
C VAL A 333 7.82 -21.46 2.86
N CYS A 334 7.64 -20.33 3.53
CA CYS A 334 7.34 -19.05 2.92
C CYS A 334 8.64 -18.26 2.67
N HIS A 335 9.02 -18.17 1.40
CA HIS A 335 10.18 -17.42 0.91
C HIS A 335 9.84 -16.83 -0.48
N PRO A 336 10.68 -15.93 -1.06
CA PRO A 336 10.33 -15.23 -2.29
C PRO A 336 10.03 -16.13 -3.50
N GLU A 337 10.63 -17.31 -3.59
CA GLU A 337 10.36 -18.29 -4.65
C GLU A 337 9.09 -19.12 -4.39
N ASN A 338 8.66 -19.23 -3.13
CA ASN A 338 7.45 -19.96 -2.72
C ASN A 338 6.65 -19.14 -1.70
N PRO A 339 6.05 -18.01 -2.09
CA PRO A 339 5.31 -17.16 -1.19
C PRO A 339 3.97 -17.80 -0.79
N VAL A 340 3.73 -17.90 0.51
CA VAL A 340 2.43 -18.37 1.06
C VAL A 340 1.46 -17.19 1.23
N GLY A 341 1.98 -16.00 1.45
CA GLY A 341 1.18 -14.78 1.56
C GLY A 341 1.76 -13.62 0.73
N PRO A 342 0.96 -12.62 0.39
CA PRO A 342 1.36 -11.53 -0.50
C PRO A 342 2.49 -10.65 0.07
N CYS A 343 2.65 -10.57 1.39
CA CYS A 343 3.75 -9.85 2.03
C CYS A 343 5.14 -10.42 1.68
N MET A 344 5.22 -11.67 1.21
CA MET A 344 6.46 -12.29 0.74
C MET A 344 6.66 -12.08 -0.77
N VAL A 345 5.60 -11.76 -1.52
CA VAL A 345 5.66 -11.53 -2.97
C VAL A 345 6.26 -10.18 -3.30
N SER A 346 5.68 -9.13 -2.76
CA SER A 346 6.09 -7.76 -3.06
C SER A 346 7.41 -7.41 -2.37
N VAL A 347 8.32 -6.79 -3.10
CA VAL A 347 9.58 -6.28 -2.53
C VAL A 347 9.39 -5.22 -1.45
N GLU A 348 8.21 -4.58 -1.42
CA GLU A 348 7.79 -3.64 -0.40
C GLU A 348 7.02 -4.31 0.76
N GLY A 349 6.77 -5.60 0.67
CA GLY A 349 6.11 -6.35 1.72
C GLY A 349 7.00 -6.53 2.95
N THR A 350 6.43 -6.42 4.13
CA THR A 350 7.17 -6.55 5.38
C THR A 350 7.89 -7.90 5.49
N CYS A 351 7.24 -9.02 5.15
CA CYS A 351 7.87 -10.33 5.17
C CYS A 351 9.06 -10.43 4.21
N HIS A 352 8.92 -9.93 2.97
CA HIS A 352 10.00 -9.91 1.99
C HIS A 352 11.19 -9.06 2.48
N THR A 353 10.90 -7.89 3.05
CA THR A 353 11.92 -6.98 3.58
C THR A 353 12.70 -7.63 4.71
N TYR A 354 12.01 -8.25 5.68
CA TYR A 354 12.67 -9.02 6.73
C TYR A 354 13.48 -10.20 6.18
N TYR A 355 12.95 -10.92 5.19
CA TYR A 355 13.68 -12.03 4.57
C TYR A 355 15.00 -11.58 3.95
N LYS A 356 14.99 -10.43 3.30
CA LYS A 356 16.14 -9.91 2.54
C LYS A 356 17.22 -9.28 3.42
N PHE A 357 16.85 -8.62 4.52
CA PHE A 357 17.75 -7.76 5.28
C PHE A 357 18.00 -8.23 6.72
N GLN A 358 17.31 -9.24 7.19
CA GLN A 358 17.52 -9.95 8.45
C GLN A 358 17.96 -11.40 8.22
#